data_94742800fa8b63dc7b183a926c74f77e
#
_entry.id   94742800fa8b63dc7b183a926c74f77e
#
_cell.length_a   1.000
_cell.length_b   1.000
_cell.length_c   1.000
_cell.angle_alpha   90.00
_cell.angle_beta   90.00
_cell.angle_gamma   90.00
#
_symmetry.space_group_name_H-M   'P 1'
#
loop_
_entity.id
_entity.type
_entity.pdbx_description
1 polymer ?
#
loop_
_entity_poly.entity_id
_entity_poly.type
_entity_poly.pdbx_seq_one_letter_code
_entity_poly.pdbx_strand_id
1 'polypeptide(L)'
;DGWVHTLTVARELHLSDGVLRQVPRASISSNNADSDLEVGASFEWSGEMPPGSELVLVDTAGDAVARLSVNGNVVELDRQDQQYHAGGDVRRACLRGVTSAVDVRVLVDASCLEIFIDEGRISFASRIFPRHEPNECIVRVLT
;
A
#
# COMPACT_ATOMS: atom_id res chain seq x y z
N ASP A 1 -14.80 -16.33 -12.68
CA ASP A 1 -14.02 -17.56 -12.90
C ASP A 1 -12.66 -17.37 -12.29
N GLY A 2 -12.55 -17.87 -11.07
CA GLY A 2 -11.59 -17.31 -10.22
C GLY A 2 -10.34 -18.16 -10.03
N TRP A 3 -9.25 -17.64 -10.38
CA TRP A 3 -8.00 -17.98 -9.72
C TRP A 3 -7.95 -17.27 -8.35
N VAL A 4 -7.61 -18.02 -7.32
CA VAL A 4 -7.72 -17.58 -5.93
C VAL A 4 -6.37 -17.17 -5.37
N HIS A 5 -5.28 -17.56 -6.01
CA HIS A 5 -3.92 -17.37 -5.50
C HIS A 5 -3.15 -16.37 -6.35
N THR A 6 -2.40 -15.50 -5.68
CA THR A 6 -1.42 -14.62 -6.29
C THR A 6 -0.13 -14.69 -5.47
N LEU A 7 1.00 -14.49 -6.11
CA LEU A 7 2.28 -14.39 -5.43
C LEU A 7 2.56 -12.91 -5.14
N THR A 8 3.10 -12.65 -3.96
CA THR A 8 3.68 -11.36 -3.63
C THR A 8 5.01 -11.18 -4.37
N VAL A 9 5.48 -9.94 -4.47
CA VAL A 9 6.83 -9.68 -4.99
C VAL A 9 7.89 -10.38 -4.14
N ALA A 10 8.96 -10.81 -4.77
CA ALA A 10 10.12 -11.35 -4.06
C ALA A 10 10.69 -10.28 -3.14
N ARG A 11 11.03 -10.65 -1.90
CA ARG A 11 11.54 -9.75 -0.87
C ARG A 11 12.92 -10.18 -0.44
N GLU A 12 13.79 -9.20 -0.25
CA GLU A 12 15.05 -9.37 0.46
C GLU A 12 14.82 -9.13 1.95
N LEU A 13 15.38 -10.01 2.78
CA LEU A 13 15.26 -9.90 4.22
C LEU A 13 16.55 -9.36 4.80
N HIS A 14 16.46 -8.25 5.51
CA HIS A 14 17.58 -7.63 6.20
C HIS A 14 17.30 -7.60 7.71
N LEU A 15 18.25 -8.06 8.50
CA LEU A 15 18.20 -7.95 9.95
C LEU A 15 19.24 -6.93 10.41
N SER A 16 18.80 -5.81 10.96
CA SER A 16 19.65 -4.76 11.52
C SER A 16 19.08 -4.27 12.85
N ASP A 17 19.92 -4.19 13.87
CA ASP A 17 19.55 -3.72 15.22
C ASP A 17 18.34 -4.44 15.82
N GLY A 18 18.21 -5.75 15.54
CA GLY A 18 17.09 -6.57 15.99
C GLY A 18 15.77 -6.32 15.25
N VAL A 19 15.79 -5.52 14.17
CA VAL A 19 14.64 -5.23 13.32
C VAL A 19 14.76 -5.99 12.01
N LEU A 20 13.75 -6.78 11.67
CA LEU A 20 13.64 -7.43 10.38
C LEU A 20 12.96 -6.48 9.40
N ARG A 21 13.62 -6.23 8.27
CA ARG A 21 13.10 -5.44 7.15
C ARG A 21 12.85 -6.34 5.95
N GLN A 22 11.76 -6.10 5.24
CA GLN A 22 11.36 -6.83 4.04
C GLN A 22 11.38 -5.87 2.86
N VAL A 23 12.43 -5.90 2.06
CA VAL A 23 12.61 -4.97 0.94
C VAL A 23 12.21 -5.65 -0.36
N PRO A 24 11.27 -5.09 -1.15
CA PRO A 24 10.89 -5.69 -2.43
C PRO A 24 12.05 -5.64 -3.42
N ARG A 25 12.32 -6.76 -4.08
CA ARG A 25 13.41 -6.92 -5.10
C ARG A 25 13.00 -6.47 -6.48
N ALA A 26 11.71 -6.45 -6.77
CA ALA A 26 11.18 -5.99 -8.04
C ALA A 26 10.77 -4.52 -7.93
N SER A 27 11.02 -3.76 -8.99
CA SER A 27 10.29 -2.53 -9.28
C SER A 27 9.31 -2.82 -10.40
N ILE A 28 8.08 -2.41 -10.22
CA ILE A 28 7.14 -2.26 -11.31
C ILE A 28 7.54 -0.95 -11.98
N SER A 29 7.53 -0.86 -13.30
CA SER A 29 7.96 0.36 -14.01
C SER A 29 7.25 1.57 -13.40
N SER A 30 7.97 2.33 -12.59
CA SER A 30 7.44 3.51 -11.95
C SER A 30 7.76 4.72 -12.81
N ASN A 31 6.77 5.50 -13.13
CA ASN A 31 7.01 6.89 -13.39
C ASN A 31 7.22 7.51 -12.01
N ASN A 32 8.42 8.01 -11.72
CA ASN A 32 8.70 8.66 -10.45
C ASN A 32 7.66 9.75 -10.20
N ALA A 33 6.94 9.60 -9.11
CA ALA A 33 5.87 10.47 -8.72
C ALA A 33 6.40 11.83 -8.28
N ASP A 34 6.48 12.75 -9.22
CA ASP A 34 6.48 14.19 -8.94
C ASP A 34 5.04 14.76 -9.13
N SER A 35 4.06 13.90 -9.14
CA SER A 35 2.64 14.26 -9.25
C SER A 35 1.77 13.22 -8.54
N ASP A 36 0.70 13.67 -7.93
CA ASP A 36 -0.27 12.96 -7.10
C ASP A 36 -1.02 11.78 -7.80
N LEU A 37 -0.54 11.27 -8.93
CA LEU A 37 -1.31 10.39 -9.78
C LEU A 37 -0.43 9.34 -10.48
N GLU A 38 -0.35 8.15 -9.90
CA GLU A 38 -0.07 6.95 -10.66
C GLU A 38 -1.41 6.26 -10.98
N VAL A 39 -1.66 6.02 -12.26
CA VAL A 39 -2.88 5.39 -12.75
C VAL A 39 -2.53 4.12 -13.48
N GLY A 40 -3.16 3.02 -13.10
CA GLY A 40 -3.01 1.78 -13.84
C GLY A 40 -3.45 0.56 -13.07
N ALA A 41 -3.52 -0.57 -13.78
CA ALA A 41 -3.73 -1.88 -13.17
C ALA A 41 -2.46 -2.42 -12.51
N SER A 42 -1.28 -1.91 -12.90
CA SER A 42 0.01 -2.27 -12.32
C SER A 42 0.90 -1.03 -12.26
N PHE A 43 1.29 -0.62 -11.06
CA PHE A 43 2.16 0.54 -10.84
C PHE A 43 2.88 0.45 -9.49
N GLU A 44 3.87 1.30 -9.33
CA GLU A 44 4.57 1.53 -8.08
C GLU A 44 4.53 3.01 -7.74
N TRP A 45 4.22 3.32 -6.49
CA TRP A 45 4.32 4.65 -5.91
C TRP A 45 5.26 4.63 -4.71
N SER A 46 6.07 5.68 -4.54
CA SER A 46 6.92 5.88 -3.37
C SER A 46 6.87 7.33 -2.93
N GLY A 47 6.77 7.55 -1.63
CA GLY A 47 6.72 8.89 -1.05
C GLY A 47 6.81 8.86 0.46
N GLU A 48 6.74 10.03 1.08
CA GLU A 48 6.74 10.19 2.52
C GLU A 48 5.32 10.51 3.03
N MET A 49 4.93 9.90 4.13
CA MET A 49 3.69 10.18 4.84
C MET A 49 4.00 10.90 6.15
N PRO A 50 3.62 12.20 6.28
CA PRO A 50 3.64 12.90 7.56
C PRO A 50 2.74 12.24 8.60
N PRO A 51 3.03 12.37 9.91
CA PRO A 51 2.13 11.92 10.95
C PRO A 51 0.74 12.55 10.82
N GLY A 52 -0.30 11.74 10.90
CA GLY A 52 -1.69 12.18 10.77
C GLY A 52 -2.20 12.29 9.32
N SER A 53 -1.36 12.01 8.33
CA SER A 53 -1.79 11.95 6.93
C SER A 53 -2.41 10.60 6.58
N GLU A 54 -3.12 10.56 5.47
CA GLU A 54 -3.73 9.36 4.90
C GLU A 54 -3.32 9.20 3.43
N LEU A 55 -2.93 8.00 3.05
CA LEU A 55 -2.77 7.62 1.65
C LEU A 55 -4.02 6.85 1.23
N VAL A 56 -4.68 7.30 0.18
CA VAL A 56 -5.90 6.69 -0.34
C VAL A 56 -5.65 6.14 -1.74
N LEU A 57 -5.95 4.88 -1.91
CA LEU A 57 -6.05 4.25 -3.21
C LEU A 57 -7.50 4.39 -3.67
N VAL A 58 -7.73 5.08 -4.77
CA VAL A 58 -9.07 5.27 -5.35
C VAL A 58 -9.15 4.61 -6.71
N ASP A 59 -10.33 4.18 -7.11
CA ASP A 59 -10.60 3.70 -8.46
C ASP A 59 -10.81 4.86 -9.45
N THR A 60 -11.08 4.54 -10.70
CA THR A 60 -11.25 5.53 -11.78
C THR A 60 -12.48 6.42 -11.59
N ALA A 61 -13.47 6.00 -10.79
CA ALA A 61 -14.62 6.81 -10.42
C ALA A 61 -14.35 7.74 -9.22
N GLY A 62 -13.21 7.53 -8.53
CA GLY A 62 -12.82 8.27 -7.34
C GLY A 62 -13.25 7.62 -6.02
N ASP A 63 -13.84 6.42 -6.09
CA ASP A 63 -14.23 5.67 -4.90
C ASP A 63 -13.01 5.02 -4.24
N ALA A 64 -12.96 5.08 -2.91
CA ALA A 64 -11.86 4.51 -2.17
C ALA A 64 -11.85 2.98 -2.28
N VAL A 65 -10.68 2.42 -2.53
CA VAL A 65 -10.41 0.98 -2.59
C VAL A 65 -9.65 0.52 -1.35
N ALA A 66 -8.69 1.35 -0.92
CA ALA A 66 -7.90 1.13 0.28
C ALA A 66 -7.44 2.46 0.87
N ARG A 67 -7.27 2.50 2.19
CA ARG A 67 -6.74 3.63 2.94
C ARG A 67 -5.61 3.17 3.83
N LEU A 68 -4.50 3.87 3.81
CA LEU A 68 -3.40 3.69 4.75
C LEU A 68 -3.28 4.93 5.60
N SER A 69 -3.37 4.79 6.91
CA SER A 69 -3.19 5.90 7.85
C SER A 69 -2.04 5.63 8.81
N VAL A 70 -1.36 6.71 9.22
CA VAL A 70 -0.31 6.67 10.23
C VAL A 70 -0.72 7.57 11.40
N ASN A 71 -1.20 6.97 12.48
CA ASN A 71 -1.70 7.67 13.65
C ASN A 71 -0.83 7.34 14.89
N GLY A 72 0.08 8.24 15.23
CA GLY A 72 1.05 8.02 16.29
C GLY A 72 1.90 6.78 15.98
N ASN A 73 1.83 5.76 16.85
CA ASN A 73 2.58 4.52 16.69
C ASN A 73 1.79 3.41 15.96
N VAL A 74 0.65 3.72 15.37
CA VAL A 74 -0.20 2.73 14.71
C VAL A 74 -0.29 3.05 13.23
N VAL A 75 0.02 2.06 12.42
CA VAL A 75 -0.28 2.06 10.98
C VAL A 75 -1.48 1.18 10.76
N GLU A 76 -2.47 1.70 10.06
CA GLU A 76 -3.70 0.99 9.75
C GLU A 76 -3.92 0.95 8.23
N LEU A 77 -4.15 -0.24 7.69
CA LEU A 77 -4.65 -0.45 6.35
C LEU A 77 -6.11 -0.84 6.43
N ASP A 78 -6.99 0.01 5.89
CA ASP A 78 -8.43 -0.20 5.78
C ASP A 78 -8.81 -0.44 4.31
N ARG A 79 -9.60 -1.50 4.06
CA ARG A 79 -10.10 -1.91 2.74
C ARG A 79 -11.61 -2.18 2.77
N GLN A 80 -12.35 -1.58 3.70
CA GLN A 80 -13.79 -1.83 3.87
C GLN A 80 -14.64 -1.32 2.71
N ASP A 81 -14.13 -0.36 1.94
CA ASP A 81 -14.88 0.27 0.83
C ASP A 81 -14.80 -0.50 -0.50
N GLN A 82 -14.04 -1.60 -0.57
CA GLN A 82 -13.90 -2.37 -1.80
C GLN A 82 -15.14 -3.22 -2.14
N GLN A 83 -15.21 -3.70 -3.39
CA GLN A 83 -16.35 -4.46 -3.89
C GLN A 83 -16.50 -5.84 -3.22
N TYR A 84 -15.40 -6.54 -2.99
CA TYR A 84 -15.40 -7.89 -2.42
C TYR A 84 -14.56 -7.92 -1.14
N HIS A 85 -15.11 -8.55 -0.11
CA HIS A 85 -14.47 -8.71 1.19
C HIS A 85 -13.87 -10.11 1.32
N ALA A 86 -12.55 -10.19 1.44
CA ALA A 86 -11.83 -11.45 1.61
C ALA A 86 -11.46 -11.73 3.07
N GLY A 87 -12.04 -10.99 4.01
CA GLY A 87 -11.70 -11.01 5.43
C GLY A 87 -10.48 -10.16 5.77
N GLY A 88 -10.38 -9.75 7.02
CA GLY A 88 -9.29 -8.89 7.49
C GLY A 88 -9.21 -7.54 6.76
N ASP A 89 -10.38 -6.90 6.55
CA ASP A 89 -10.48 -5.65 5.82
C ASP A 89 -9.73 -4.51 6.51
N VAL A 90 -9.64 -4.55 7.83
CA VAL A 90 -8.81 -3.64 8.61
C VAL A 90 -7.65 -4.40 9.24
N ARG A 91 -6.43 -3.94 8.97
CA ARG A 91 -5.19 -4.48 9.52
C ARG A 91 -4.38 -3.40 10.19
N ARG A 92 -3.79 -3.72 11.33
CA ARG A 92 -3.00 -2.78 12.13
C ARG A 92 -1.62 -3.33 12.41
N ALA A 93 -0.64 -2.44 12.41
CA ALA A 93 0.71 -2.73 12.85
C ALA A 93 1.23 -1.61 13.76
N CYS A 94 2.18 -1.94 14.64
CA CYS A 94 2.79 -0.97 15.54
C CYS A 94 4.12 -0.47 14.97
N LEU A 95 4.21 0.81 14.72
CA LEU A 95 5.40 1.50 14.23
C LEU A 95 6.03 2.31 15.37
N ARG A 96 6.73 1.64 16.28
CA ARG A 96 7.30 2.28 17.46
C ARG A 96 8.50 3.17 17.10
N GLY A 97 8.58 4.30 17.79
CA GLY A 97 9.75 5.19 17.74
C GLY A 97 9.79 6.14 16.54
N VAL A 98 8.72 6.22 15.77
CA VAL A 98 8.60 7.17 14.66
C VAL A 98 7.91 8.44 15.13
N THR A 99 8.60 9.56 14.99
CA THR A 99 8.10 10.90 15.36
C THR A 99 8.08 11.87 14.17
N SER A 100 8.54 11.41 13.00
CA SER A 100 8.64 12.16 11.76
C SER A 100 7.83 11.51 10.66
N ALA A 101 7.88 12.05 9.45
CA ALA A 101 7.36 11.40 8.27
C ALA A 101 8.01 10.02 8.05
N VAL A 102 7.26 9.08 7.53
CA VAL A 102 7.71 7.72 7.22
C VAL A 102 7.71 7.51 5.71
N ASP A 103 8.72 6.83 5.21
CA ASP A 103 8.73 6.39 3.83
C ASP A 103 7.69 5.28 3.62
N VAL A 104 6.99 5.38 2.53
CA VAL A 104 5.98 4.41 2.11
C VAL A 104 6.21 4.06 0.64
N ARG A 105 6.22 2.77 0.36
CA ARG A 105 6.26 2.24 -1.00
C ARG A 105 5.03 1.37 -1.22
N VAL A 106 4.29 1.66 -2.26
CA VAL A 106 3.06 0.96 -2.66
C VAL A 106 3.29 0.30 -4.00
N LEU A 107 3.01 -0.99 -4.07
CA LEU A 107 3.00 -1.74 -5.31
C LEU A 107 1.58 -2.26 -5.55
N VAL A 108 1.06 -1.95 -6.72
CA VAL A 108 -0.21 -2.51 -7.20
C VAL A 108 0.09 -3.35 -8.42
N ASP A 109 -0.41 -4.58 -8.44
CA ASP A 109 -0.35 -5.45 -9.62
C ASP A 109 -1.69 -6.15 -9.77
N ALA A 110 -2.48 -5.68 -10.71
CA ALA A 110 -3.87 -6.06 -10.90
C ALA A 110 -4.66 -5.96 -9.57
N SER A 111 -5.00 -7.06 -8.95
CA SER A 111 -5.71 -7.11 -7.66
C SER A 111 -4.79 -7.33 -6.45
N CYS A 112 -3.49 -7.25 -6.61
CA CYS A 112 -2.53 -7.39 -5.53
C CYS A 112 -2.06 -6.01 -5.07
N LEU A 113 -2.20 -5.73 -3.78
CA LEU A 113 -1.69 -4.54 -3.13
C LEU A 113 -0.62 -4.94 -2.13
N GLU A 114 0.58 -4.39 -2.29
CA GLU A 114 1.65 -4.53 -1.32
C GLU A 114 2.13 -3.16 -0.87
N ILE A 115 2.26 -2.98 0.43
CA ILE A 115 2.71 -1.73 1.04
C ILE A 115 3.89 -2.04 1.95
N PHE A 116 4.95 -1.28 1.80
CA PHE A 116 6.15 -1.34 2.63
C PHE A 116 6.36 0.00 3.30
N ILE A 117 6.60 0.01 4.60
CA ILE A 117 6.66 1.20 5.43
C ILE A 117 7.93 1.16 6.27
N ASP A 118 8.59 2.30 6.42
CA ASP A 118 9.85 2.45 7.17
C ASP A 118 10.89 1.44 6.67
N GLU A 119 11.25 1.56 5.39
CA GLU A 119 12.19 0.67 4.69
C GLU A 119 11.80 -0.82 4.81
N GLY A 120 10.52 -1.13 4.81
CA GLY A 120 10.02 -2.50 4.91
C GLY A 120 10.02 -3.09 6.32
N ARG A 121 10.10 -2.27 7.36
CA ARG A 121 9.91 -2.69 8.76
C ARG A 121 8.49 -3.17 9.01
N ILE A 122 7.52 -2.54 8.34
CA ILE A 122 6.14 -3.03 8.25
C ILE A 122 5.85 -3.34 6.80
N SER A 123 5.17 -4.44 6.54
CA SER A 123 4.65 -4.76 5.22
C SER A 123 3.22 -5.30 5.32
N PHE A 124 2.38 -4.82 4.42
CA PHE A 124 1.06 -5.37 4.18
C PHE A 124 1.01 -5.99 2.79
N ALA A 125 0.38 -7.15 2.67
CA ALA A 125 0.03 -7.75 1.39
C ALA A 125 -1.45 -8.10 1.41
N SER A 126 -2.20 -7.64 0.42
CA SER A 126 -3.66 -7.75 0.39
C SER A 126 -4.17 -7.86 -1.03
N ARG A 127 -5.39 -8.35 -1.17
CA ARG A 127 -6.14 -8.24 -2.41
C ARG A 127 -6.98 -6.97 -2.36
N ILE A 128 -7.12 -6.33 -3.50
CA ILE A 128 -7.98 -5.17 -3.72
C ILE A 128 -8.91 -5.44 -4.89
N PHE A 129 -10.11 -4.91 -4.82
CA PHE A 129 -11.15 -5.11 -5.83
C PHE A 129 -11.87 -3.78 -6.03
N PRO A 130 -11.41 -2.93 -6.98
CA PRO A 130 -12.12 -1.72 -7.38
C PRO A 130 -13.57 -2.03 -7.77
N ARG A 131 -14.46 -1.07 -7.54
CA ARG A 131 -15.89 -1.23 -7.86
C ARG A 131 -16.19 -0.97 -9.32
N HIS A 132 -15.33 -0.20 -9.99
CA HIS A 132 -15.56 0.27 -11.35
C HIS A 132 -14.51 -0.26 -12.30
N GLU A 133 -14.93 -0.54 -13.52
CA GLU A 133 -14.05 -0.86 -14.64
C GLU A 133 -13.59 0.43 -15.35
N PRO A 134 -12.35 0.50 -15.87
CA PRO A 134 -11.33 -0.54 -15.76
C PRO A 134 -10.81 -0.68 -14.32
N ASN A 135 -10.30 -1.86 -13.97
CA ASN A 135 -9.71 -2.15 -12.65
C ASN A 135 -8.37 -1.42 -12.47
N GLU A 136 -8.41 -0.12 -12.51
CA GLU A 136 -7.26 0.76 -12.35
C GLU A 136 -7.40 1.55 -11.06
N CYS A 137 -6.28 1.86 -10.44
CA CYS A 137 -6.23 2.62 -9.20
C CYS A 137 -5.35 3.85 -9.33
N ILE A 138 -5.66 4.84 -8.52
CA ILE A 138 -4.92 6.09 -8.39
C ILE A 138 -4.53 6.25 -6.93
N VAL A 139 -3.28 6.62 -6.66
CA VAL A 139 -2.82 6.96 -5.30
C VAL A 139 -3.01 8.45 -5.05
N ARG A 140 -3.54 8.79 -3.88
CA ARG A 140 -3.64 10.16 -3.38
C ARG A 140 -3.12 10.22 -1.95
N VAL A 141 -2.30 11.23 -1.63
CA VAL A 141 -1.90 11.53 -0.25
C VAL A 141 -2.72 12.72 0.23
N LEU A 142 -3.43 12.52 1.35
CA LEU A 142 -4.27 13.53 1.99
C LEU A 142 -3.58 13.96 3.30
N THR A 143 -3.35 15.24 3.47
CA THR A 143 -2.72 15.84 4.66
C THR A 143 -3.70 16.65 5.47
#